data_99fd51eb052548948c77c1763301ed23
#
_entry.id   99fd51eb052548948c77c1763301ed23
#
_cell.length_a   1.000
_cell.length_b   1.000
_cell.length_c   1.000
_cell.angle_alpha   90.00
_cell.angle_beta   90.00
_cell.angle_gamma   90.00
#
_symmetry.space_group_name_H-M   'P 1'
#
loop_
_entity.id
_entity.type
_entity.pdbx_description
1 polymer ?
#
loop_
_entity_poly.entity_id
_entity_poly.type
_entity_poly.pdbx_seq_one_letter_code
_entity_poly.pdbx_strand_id
1 'polypeptide(L)'
;MIFAAGLGTRLKPLTDTMPKALVPVGGEPLLHHVIMKLKDAGFERIVVNVHHFAQQIIDYLDANRNFGLDIRISDEREGLLETGGGIKKALPFFDQASPILIHNVDILSNLDLAQVMKTSETTPDALLLVSQRKTKRYLLFADDMHLKGWTNIETGQVRSPYSSLREDSSLHDSSTLFTPFPSEARQPVAFHPSLQKLAFSGIHVIWPSVFPLFSEMPDRFGIIDFYLKYCHQFAFVGHEQHDLQLMDVGKLDTLHDAEQFLNNLQ
;
A
#
# COMPACT_ATOMS: atom_id res chain seq x y z
N MET A 1 0.74 10.45 -0.82
CA MET A 1 -0.57 10.08 -1.42
C MET A 1 -1.40 9.31 -0.41
N ILE A 2 -2.70 9.58 -0.29
CA ILE A 2 -3.64 8.81 0.54
C ILE A 2 -4.60 8.04 -0.38
N PHE A 3 -4.71 6.73 -0.19
CA PHE A 3 -5.72 5.92 -0.89
C PHE A 3 -7.07 5.99 -0.17
N ALA A 4 -8.02 6.74 -0.74
CA ALA A 4 -9.37 6.94 -0.21
C ALA A 4 -10.50 6.50 -1.19
N ALA A 5 -10.15 5.95 -2.37
CA ALA A 5 -11.10 5.52 -3.39
C ALA A 5 -11.80 4.16 -3.10
N GLY A 6 -11.47 3.51 -1.99
CA GLY A 6 -11.99 2.19 -1.64
C GLY A 6 -13.50 2.18 -1.34
N LEU A 7 -14.22 1.16 -1.83
CA LEU A 7 -15.67 1.03 -1.66
C LEU A 7 -16.12 0.73 -0.22
N GLY A 8 -15.23 0.27 0.65
CA GLY A 8 -15.53 -0.01 2.06
C GLY A 8 -16.59 -1.08 2.34
N THR A 9 -16.81 -2.01 1.43
CA THR A 9 -17.93 -3.00 1.47
C THR A 9 -18.03 -3.81 2.75
N ARG A 10 -16.92 -4.01 3.46
CA ARG A 10 -16.85 -4.73 4.74
C ARG A 10 -17.27 -3.89 5.95
N LEU A 11 -17.46 -2.57 5.78
CA LEU A 11 -17.93 -1.63 6.80
C LEU A 11 -19.43 -1.29 6.67
N LYS A 12 -20.15 -1.98 5.78
CA LYS A 12 -21.60 -1.83 5.70
C LYS A 12 -22.26 -2.17 7.03
N PRO A 13 -23.32 -1.44 7.46
CA PRO A 13 -24.07 -0.45 6.66
C PRO A 13 -23.49 0.97 6.67
N LEU A 14 -22.44 1.28 7.44
CA LEU A 14 -21.88 2.65 7.53
C LEU A 14 -21.51 3.21 6.15
N THR A 15 -20.89 2.39 5.32
CA THR A 15 -20.46 2.78 3.99
C THR A 15 -21.55 2.71 2.91
N ASP A 16 -22.81 2.52 3.29
CA ASP A 16 -23.95 2.70 2.37
C ASP A 16 -24.29 4.18 2.15
N THR A 17 -23.87 5.07 3.06
CA THR A 17 -24.19 6.51 3.03
C THR A 17 -22.97 7.43 3.06
N MET A 18 -21.78 6.90 3.35
CA MET A 18 -20.54 7.68 3.38
C MET A 18 -19.34 6.87 2.85
N PRO A 19 -18.28 7.55 2.36
CA PRO A 19 -17.06 6.85 1.96
C PRO A 19 -16.33 6.30 3.18
N LYS A 20 -15.61 5.18 3.03
CA LYS A 20 -14.79 4.59 4.08
C LYS A 20 -13.85 5.61 4.74
N ALA A 21 -13.29 6.51 3.96
CA ALA A 21 -12.37 7.55 4.42
C ALA A 21 -12.98 8.49 5.48
N LEU A 22 -14.31 8.63 5.49
CA LEU A 22 -15.02 9.48 6.44
C LEU A 22 -15.64 8.69 7.61
N VAL A 23 -15.46 7.38 7.70
CA VAL A 23 -15.90 6.60 8.86
C VAL A 23 -15.15 7.11 10.10
N PRO A 24 -15.88 7.50 11.18
CA PRO A 24 -15.24 8.04 12.37
C PRO A 24 -14.62 6.94 13.24
N VAL A 25 -13.45 7.26 13.80
CA VAL A 25 -12.76 6.46 14.83
C VAL A 25 -12.27 7.44 15.89
N GLY A 26 -12.64 7.25 17.15
CA GLY A 26 -12.27 8.18 18.21
C GLY A 26 -12.83 9.60 18.00
N GLY A 27 -13.97 9.74 17.34
CA GLY A 27 -14.63 11.02 17.07
C GLY A 27 -14.18 11.73 15.79
N GLU A 28 -13.10 11.30 15.13
CA GLU A 28 -12.57 11.91 13.90
C GLU A 28 -12.56 10.91 12.73
N PRO A 29 -12.76 11.36 11.47
CA PRO A 29 -12.67 10.51 10.29
C PRO A 29 -11.31 9.82 10.12
N LEU A 30 -11.28 8.61 9.56
CA LEU A 30 -10.03 7.93 9.19
C LEU A 30 -9.11 8.82 8.35
N LEU A 31 -9.66 9.59 7.41
CA LEU A 31 -8.91 10.54 6.58
C LEU A 31 -8.22 11.62 7.42
N HIS A 32 -8.90 12.11 8.48
CA HIS A 32 -8.33 13.08 9.40
C HIS A 32 -7.04 12.55 10.05
N HIS A 33 -7.12 11.34 10.62
CA HIS A 33 -5.98 10.73 11.30
C HIS A 33 -4.77 10.60 10.38
N VAL A 34 -4.98 10.16 9.14
CA VAL A 34 -3.88 10.01 8.18
C VAL A 34 -3.33 11.36 7.73
N ILE A 35 -4.19 12.37 7.49
CA ILE A 35 -3.74 13.73 7.12
C ILE A 35 -2.90 14.33 8.25
N MET A 36 -3.38 14.26 9.50
CA MET A 36 -2.64 14.80 10.64
C MET A 36 -1.30 14.11 10.84
N LYS A 37 -1.27 12.78 10.74
CA LYS A 37 -0.02 12.01 10.81
C LYS A 37 0.99 12.42 9.73
N LEU A 38 0.54 12.63 8.49
CA LEU A 38 1.40 13.12 7.41
C LEU A 38 1.87 14.56 7.67
N LYS A 39 0.98 15.44 8.13
CA LYS A 39 1.30 16.82 8.47
C LYS A 39 2.36 16.90 9.57
N ASP A 40 2.21 16.12 10.64
CA ASP A 40 3.14 16.07 11.76
C ASP A 40 4.51 15.51 11.35
N ALA A 41 4.54 14.64 10.34
CA ALA A 41 5.76 14.15 9.71
C ALA A 41 6.40 15.14 8.71
N GLY A 42 5.81 16.33 8.52
CA GLY A 42 6.37 17.39 7.68
C GLY A 42 5.97 17.34 6.20
N PHE A 43 4.95 16.54 5.83
CA PHE A 43 4.45 16.56 4.46
C PHE A 43 3.56 17.79 4.22
N GLU A 44 3.92 18.61 3.22
CA GLU A 44 3.18 19.83 2.86
C GLU A 44 2.19 19.60 1.72
N ARG A 45 2.49 18.65 0.82
CA ARG A 45 1.63 18.29 -0.31
C ARG A 45 1.08 16.88 -0.16
N ILE A 46 -0.25 16.75 -0.26
CA ILE A 46 -0.95 15.47 -0.20
C ILE A 46 -1.82 15.33 -1.45
N VAL A 47 -1.82 14.16 -2.09
CA VAL A 47 -2.80 13.79 -3.11
C VAL A 47 -3.74 12.75 -2.52
N VAL A 48 -5.03 13.00 -2.60
CA VAL A 48 -6.09 12.07 -2.13
C VAL A 48 -6.82 11.55 -3.36
N ASN A 49 -6.83 10.23 -3.59
CA ASN A 49 -7.68 9.70 -4.64
C ASN A 49 -9.09 9.45 -4.12
N VAL A 50 -10.09 9.72 -4.96
CA VAL A 50 -11.50 9.63 -4.60
C VAL A 50 -12.29 8.90 -5.69
N HIS A 51 -13.30 8.13 -5.28
CA HIS A 51 -14.20 7.41 -6.21
C HIS A 51 -15.64 7.44 -5.68
N HIS A 52 -16.02 6.47 -4.86
CA HIS A 52 -17.37 6.37 -4.28
C HIS A 52 -17.58 7.47 -3.24
N PHE A 53 -18.70 8.18 -3.32
CA PHE A 53 -18.99 9.37 -2.49
C PHE A 53 -17.88 10.45 -2.54
N ALA A 54 -17.22 10.60 -3.69
CA ALA A 54 -16.11 11.53 -3.87
C ALA A 54 -16.41 12.95 -3.35
N GLN A 55 -17.64 13.46 -3.62
CA GLN A 55 -18.03 14.81 -3.21
C GLN A 55 -17.99 14.98 -1.69
N GLN A 56 -18.39 13.98 -0.91
CA GLN A 56 -18.33 14.07 0.56
C GLN A 56 -16.89 14.23 1.07
N ILE A 57 -15.92 13.57 0.43
CA ILE A 57 -14.49 13.72 0.78
C ILE A 57 -14.03 15.14 0.45
N ILE A 58 -14.38 15.64 -0.74
CA ILE A 58 -14.03 17.00 -1.19
C ILE A 58 -14.63 18.04 -0.24
N ASP A 59 -15.93 17.93 0.05
CA ASP A 59 -16.63 18.85 0.98
C ASP A 59 -16.01 18.83 2.38
N TYR A 60 -15.60 17.65 2.87
CA TYR A 60 -14.92 17.52 4.15
C TYR A 60 -13.56 18.23 4.17
N LEU A 61 -12.77 18.08 3.11
CA LEU A 61 -11.46 18.74 2.99
C LEU A 61 -11.62 20.25 2.89
N ASP A 62 -12.58 20.74 2.11
CA ASP A 62 -12.87 22.17 1.94
C ASP A 62 -13.35 22.79 3.26
N ALA A 63 -14.28 22.12 3.98
CA ALA A 63 -14.78 22.56 5.27
C ALA A 63 -13.66 22.72 6.32
N ASN A 64 -12.61 21.88 6.23
CA ASN A 64 -11.42 21.94 7.07
C ASN A 64 -10.28 22.80 6.48
N ARG A 65 -10.54 23.57 5.40
CA ARG A 65 -9.53 24.40 4.71
C ARG A 65 -8.27 23.62 4.36
N ASN A 66 -8.45 22.37 3.90
CA ASN A 66 -7.36 21.43 3.60
C ASN A 66 -6.33 21.28 4.73
N PHE A 67 -6.72 21.48 5.98
CA PHE A 67 -5.83 21.42 7.16
C PHE A 67 -4.59 22.36 7.05
N GLY A 68 -4.66 23.37 6.19
CA GLY A 68 -3.55 24.27 5.88
C GLY A 68 -2.47 23.68 5.00
N LEU A 69 -2.78 22.59 4.25
CA LEU A 69 -1.87 21.85 3.35
C LEU A 69 -2.25 22.06 1.87
N ASP A 70 -1.30 21.80 0.95
CA ASP A 70 -1.59 21.66 -0.49
C ASP A 70 -2.20 20.26 -0.75
N ILE A 71 -3.54 20.14 -0.56
CA ILE A 71 -4.24 18.88 -0.84
C ILE A 71 -4.83 18.94 -2.25
N ARG A 72 -4.51 17.95 -3.07
CA ARG A 72 -4.99 17.77 -4.44
C ARG A 72 -5.83 16.50 -4.56
N ILE A 73 -6.86 16.55 -5.39
CA ILE A 73 -7.78 15.44 -5.62
C ILE A 73 -7.40 14.71 -6.92
N SER A 74 -7.15 13.41 -6.80
CA SER A 74 -7.07 12.49 -7.95
C SER A 74 -8.43 11.80 -8.11
N ASP A 75 -9.24 12.32 -9.05
CA ASP A 75 -10.63 11.91 -9.22
C ASP A 75 -10.77 10.64 -10.06
N GLU A 76 -11.24 9.56 -9.46
CA GLU A 76 -11.49 8.27 -10.10
C GLU A 76 -12.98 7.96 -10.29
N ARG A 77 -13.88 8.98 -10.26
CA ARG A 77 -15.35 8.77 -10.38
C ARG A 77 -15.77 8.07 -11.67
N GLU A 78 -15.04 8.23 -12.77
CA GLU A 78 -15.31 7.55 -14.03
C GLU A 78 -15.02 6.05 -14.00
N GLY A 79 -14.16 5.60 -13.08
CA GLY A 79 -13.82 4.19 -12.92
C GLY A 79 -12.74 3.97 -11.86
N LEU A 80 -12.94 2.97 -11.01
CA LEU A 80 -11.98 2.59 -10.00
C LEU A 80 -10.73 1.98 -10.67
N LEU A 81 -9.58 2.59 -10.43
CA LEU A 81 -8.31 2.24 -11.09
C LEU A 81 -7.48 1.20 -10.32
N GLU A 82 -7.92 0.81 -9.12
CA GLU A 82 -7.14 0.03 -8.16
C GLU A 82 -5.88 0.79 -7.67
N THR A 83 -5.03 0.12 -6.87
CA THR A 83 -3.95 0.84 -6.18
C THR A 83 -2.84 1.29 -7.12
N GLY A 84 -2.45 0.49 -8.10
CA GLY A 84 -1.41 0.86 -9.05
C GLY A 84 -1.87 1.89 -10.09
N GLY A 85 -3.08 1.71 -10.65
CA GLY A 85 -3.67 2.67 -11.57
C GLY A 85 -3.96 4.02 -10.91
N GLY A 86 -4.37 4.01 -9.62
CA GLY A 86 -4.55 5.23 -8.83
C GLY A 86 -3.24 6.01 -8.67
N ILE A 87 -2.10 5.33 -8.43
CA ILE A 87 -0.78 5.99 -8.43
C ILE A 87 -0.46 6.55 -9.82
N LYS A 88 -0.60 5.74 -10.87
CA LYS A 88 -0.36 6.17 -12.27
C LYS A 88 -1.10 7.47 -12.57
N LYS A 89 -2.39 7.56 -12.24
CA LYS A 89 -3.21 8.76 -12.44
C LYS A 89 -2.75 9.95 -11.59
N ALA A 90 -2.26 9.69 -10.37
CA ALA A 90 -1.84 10.72 -9.44
C ALA A 90 -0.43 11.28 -9.70
N LEU A 91 0.43 10.56 -10.43
CA LEU A 91 1.83 10.96 -10.68
C LEU A 91 1.99 12.42 -11.16
N PRO A 92 1.15 12.97 -12.07
CA PRO A 92 1.28 14.35 -12.53
C PRO A 92 1.10 15.42 -11.44
N PHE A 93 0.52 15.07 -10.28
CA PHE A 93 0.34 15.99 -9.15
C PHE A 93 1.58 16.12 -8.26
N PHE A 94 2.57 15.25 -8.43
CA PHE A 94 3.78 15.20 -7.63
C PHE A 94 4.99 15.81 -8.36
N ASP A 95 5.96 16.21 -7.57
CA ASP A 95 7.29 16.50 -8.09
C ASP A 95 7.94 15.22 -8.60
N GLN A 96 8.39 15.25 -9.84
CA GLN A 96 8.98 14.10 -10.51
C GLN A 96 10.41 13.77 -10.03
N ALA A 97 11.00 14.63 -9.18
CA ALA A 97 12.35 14.46 -8.65
C ALA A 97 12.36 13.97 -7.17
N SER A 98 11.18 13.90 -6.52
CA SER A 98 11.08 13.54 -5.12
C SER A 98 10.35 12.21 -4.91
N PRO A 99 10.70 11.42 -3.86
CA PRO A 99 9.99 10.20 -3.55
C PRO A 99 8.56 10.48 -3.08
N ILE A 100 7.67 9.52 -3.32
CA ILE A 100 6.26 9.61 -2.94
C ILE A 100 5.98 8.57 -1.86
N LEU A 101 5.53 9.00 -0.68
CA LEU A 101 4.95 8.12 0.31
C LEU A 101 3.48 7.88 0.00
N ILE A 102 3.08 6.62 -0.03
CA ILE A 102 1.70 6.18 -0.24
C ILE A 102 1.18 5.53 1.04
N HIS A 103 -0.04 5.89 1.44
CA HIS A 103 -0.66 5.44 2.68
C HIS A 103 -2.13 5.09 2.44
N ASN A 104 -2.54 3.89 2.83
CA ASN A 104 -3.96 3.53 2.82
C ASN A 104 -4.70 4.30 3.93
N VAL A 105 -5.88 4.84 3.62
CA VAL A 105 -6.66 5.65 4.58
C VAL A 105 -7.15 4.87 5.80
N ASP A 106 -7.22 3.55 5.69
CA ASP A 106 -7.73 2.65 6.73
C ASP A 106 -6.66 2.06 7.64
N ILE A 107 -5.42 2.50 7.51
CA ILE A 107 -4.31 2.02 8.34
C ILE A 107 -4.02 3.04 9.43
N LEU A 108 -4.14 2.61 10.67
CA LEU A 108 -3.66 3.32 11.86
C LEU A 108 -2.36 2.66 12.34
N SER A 109 -1.37 3.45 12.75
CA SER A 109 -0.09 2.90 13.20
C SER A 109 0.71 3.88 14.06
N ASN A 110 1.67 3.36 14.85
CA ASN A 110 2.70 4.15 15.52
C ASN A 110 3.92 4.46 14.61
N LEU A 111 3.85 4.14 13.32
CA LEU A 111 4.96 4.32 12.39
C LEU A 111 5.44 5.78 12.35
N ASP A 112 6.73 6.02 12.56
CA ASP A 112 7.36 7.32 12.33
C ASP A 112 7.62 7.52 10.83
N LEU A 113 6.70 8.25 10.16
CA LEU A 113 6.78 8.50 8.72
C LEU A 113 7.99 9.36 8.35
N ALA A 114 8.41 10.27 9.24
CA ALA A 114 9.60 11.09 9.00
C ALA A 114 10.87 10.23 9.03
N GLN A 115 10.93 9.26 9.94
CA GLN A 115 12.04 8.31 10.01
C GLN A 115 12.07 7.40 8.77
N VAL A 116 10.92 6.89 8.32
CA VAL A 116 10.82 6.08 7.10
C VAL A 116 11.43 6.79 5.89
N MET A 117 11.18 8.10 5.75
CA MET A 117 11.74 8.89 4.65
C MET A 117 13.26 9.09 4.76
N LYS A 118 13.84 8.95 5.95
CA LYS A 118 15.28 9.13 6.21
C LYS A 118 16.08 7.83 6.15
N THR A 119 15.44 6.67 6.29
CA THR A 119 16.09 5.37 6.59
C THR A 119 16.91 4.79 5.44
N SER A 120 17.00 5.43 4.30
CA SER A 120 17.69 4.87 3.13
C SER A 120 19.09 5.47 2.94
N GLU A 121 20.12 4.81 3.49
CA GLU A 121 21.53 5.08 3.12
C GLU A 121 21.81 4.65 1.67
N THR A 122 21.13 3.62 1.19
CA THR A 122 21.07 3.22 -0.23
C THR A 122 19.62 3.42 -0.68
N THR A 123 19.37 4.39 -1.52
CA THR A 123 18.03 4.72 -2.02
C THR A 123 17.46 3.52 -2.80
N PRO A 124 16.49 2.76 -2.27
CA PRO A 124 15.82 1.72 -3.04
C PRO A 124 14.93 2.36 -4.09
N ASP A 125 14.48 1.57 -5.08
CA ASP A 125 13.48 2.02 -6.04
C ASP A 125 12.07 2.04 -5.44
N ALA A 126 11.81 1.15 -4.47
CA ALA A 126 10.66 1.20 -3.58
C ALA A 126 10.97 0.60 -2.20
N LEU A 127 10.37 1.17 -1.15
CA LEU A 127 10.39 0.68 0.22
C LEU A 127 8.98 0.23 0.62
N LEU A 128 8.82 -1.03 0.96
CA LEU A 128 7.54 -1.65 1.31
C LEU A 128 7.49 -1.89 2.81
N LEU A 129 6.61 -1.18 3.54
CA LEU A 129 6.43 -1.42 4.97
C LEU A 129 5.75 -2.77 5.17
N VAL A 130 6.39 -3.65 5.92
CA VAL A 130 5.95 -5.02 6.14
C VAL A 130 6.02 -5.40 7.61
N SER A 131 5.30 -6.45 8.00
CA SER A 131 5.30 -6.96 9.37
C SER A 131 5.02 -8.45 9.41
N GLN A 132 5.30 -9.09 10.54
CA GLN A 132 5.03 -10.52 10.77
C GLN A 132 3.57 -10.82 11.17
N ARG A 133 2.64 -9.86 11.00
CA ARG A 133 1.24 -10.09 11.32
C ARG A 133 0.61 -11.24 10.51
N LYS A 134 -0.32 -11.95 11.11
CA LYS A 134 -1.06 -13.02 10.41
C LYS A 134 -1.99 -12.44 9.35
N THR A 135 -1.90 -12.97 8.13
CA THR A 135 -2.75 -12.63 6.99
C THR A 135 -2.88 -13.85 6.06
N LYS A 136 -3.75 -13.76 5.08
CA LYS A 136 -3.87 -14.77 4.01
C LYS A 136 -2.88 -14.53 2.87
N ARG A 137 -2.38 -13.31 2.72
CA ARG A 137 -1.56 -12.85 1.59
C ARG A 137 -0.26 -12.26 2.11
N TYR A 138 0.86 -12.79 1.64
CA TYR A 138 2.20 -12.35 2.02
C TYR A 138 3.02 -11.96 0.81
N LEU A 139 3.89 -10.98 0.99
CA LEU A 139 5.03 -10.76 0.12
C LEU A 139 6.16 -11.70 0.52
N LEU A 140 6.94 -12.15 -0.45
CA LEU A 140 8.07 -13.06 -0.27
C LEU A 140 9.36 -12.28 -0.45
N PHE A 141 10.20 -12.26 0.58
CA PHE A 141 11.47 -11.54 0.58
C PHE A 141 12.65 -12.50 0.76
N ALA A 142 13.76 -12.20 0.09
CA ALA A 142 15.04 -12.85 0.38
C ALA A 142 15.64 -12.34 1.69
N ASP A 143 16.75 -12.93 2.15
CA ASP A 143 17.41 -12.55 3.40
C ASP A 143 17.89 -11.08 3.40
N ASP A 144 18.18 -10.53 2.24
CA ASP A 144 18.54 -9.12 2.02
C ASP A 144 17.32 -8.18 1.91
N MET A 145 16.14 -8.68 2.22
CA MET A 145 14.86 -7.99 2.14
C MET A 145 14.44 -7.54 0.74
N HIS A 146 15.07 -8.02 -0.34
CA HIS A 146 14.58 -7.79 -1.70
C HIS A 146 13.34 -8.63 -2.00
N LEU A 147 12.32 -7.99 -2.59
CA LEU A 147 11.08 -8.64 -2.99
C LEU A 147 11.34 -9.69 -4.08
N LYS A 148 10.83 -10.90 -3.86
CA LYS A 148 10.96 -12.04 -4.79
C LYS A 148 9.61 -12.55 -5.28
N GLY A 149 8.52 -12.32 -4.55
CA GLY A 149 7.22 -12.85 -4.93
C GLY A 149 6.09 -12.46 -4.00
N TRP A 150 4.98 -13.12 -4.21
CA TRP A 150 3.76 -13.00 -3.42
C TRP A 150 3.10 -14.37 -3.30
N THR A 151 2.45 -14.62 -2.18
CA THR A 151 1.68 -15.86 -1.95
C THR A 151 0.35 -15.58 -1.26
N ASN A 152 -0.64 -16.41 -1.58
CA ASN A 152 -1.88 -16.53 -0.81
C ASN A 152 -1.93 -17.92 -0.18
N ILE A 153 -1.75 -18.00 1.13
CA ILE A 153 -1.68 -19.25 1.87
C ILE A 153 -3.03 -20.00 1.96
N GLU A 154 -4.15 -19.32 1.70
CA GLU A 154 -5.48 -19.94 1.71
C GLU A 154 -5.75 -20.68 0.39
N THR A 155 -5.27 -20.15 -0.73
CA THR A 155 -5.46 -20.73 -2.07
C THR A 155 -4.24 -21.51 -2.56
N GLY A 156 -3.11 -21.45 -1.86
CA GLY A 156 -1.84 -21.99 -2.29
C GLY A 156 -1.21 -21.26 -3.50
N GLN A 157 -1.77 -20.13 -3.93
CA GLN A 157 -1.27 -19.40 -5.09
C GLN A 157 0.05 -18.69 -4.77
N VAL A 158 1.04 -18.88 -5.64
CA VAL A 158 2.32 -18.16 -5.64
C VAL A 158 2.50 -17.41 -6.95
N ARG A 159 2.97 -16.17 -6.87
CA ARG A 159 3.24 -15.29 -8.02
C ARG A 159 4.63 -14.73 -7.90
N SER A 160 5.47 -14.93 -8.90
CA SER A 160 6.85 -14.45 -8.93
C SER A 160 7.37 -14.36 -10.36
N PRO A 161 8.23 -13.39 -10.70
CA PRO A 161 8.97 -13.38 -11.96
C PRO A 161 10.11 -14.42 -11.98
N TYR A 162 10.52 -14.95 -10.82
CA TYR A 162 11.63 -15.91 -10.71
C TYR A 162 11.14 -17.35 -10.95
N SER A 163 11.67 -18.03 -11.96
CA SER A 163 11.27 -19.40 -12.30
C SER A 163 11.61 -20.41 -11.22
N SER A 164 12.70 -20.20 -10.49
CA SER A 164 13.12 -21.06 -9.38
C SER A 164 12.11 -21.14 -8.23
N LEU A 165 11.33 -20.09 -8.00
CA LEU A 165 10.23 -20.11 -7.02
C LEU A 165 9.05 -20.96 -7.46
N ARG A 166 8.96 -21.30 -8.73
CA ARG A 166 7.91 -22.17 -9.27
C ARG A 166 8.16 -23.64 -8.94
N GLU A 167 9.41 -24.01 -8.71
CA GLU A 167 9.86 -25.40 -8.49
C GLU A 167 10.07 -25.72 -7.01
N ASP A 168 10.00 -24.70 -6.13
CA ASP A 168 10.16 -24.89 -4.68
C ASP A 168 8.91 -25.51 -4.06
N SER A 169 8.97 -26.84 -3.84
CA SER A 169 7.88 -27.62 -3.24
C SER A 169 7.51 -27.21 -1.81
N SER A 170 8.38 -26.47 -1.09
CA SER A 170 8.08 -25.96 0.25
C SER A 170 7.08 -24.80 0.25
N LEU A 171 6.88 -24.16 -0.91
CA LEU A 171 5.92 -23.08 -1.14
C LEU A 171 4.60 -23.60 -1.75
N HIS A 172 4.55 -24.86 -2.14
CA HIS A 172 3.42 -25.51 -2.80
C HIS A 172 2.73 -26.47 -1.85
N ASP A 173 1.47 -26.20 -1.58
CA ASP A 173 0.54 -27.27 -1.24
C ASP A 173 0.05 -27.89 -2.57
N SER A 174 -0.38 -29.15 -2.57
CA SER A 174 -0.80 -29.96 -3.74
C SER A 174 -1.91 -29.32 -4.61
N SER A 175 -2.43 -28.15 -4.23
CA SER A 175 -3.46 -27.36 -4.92
C SER A 175 -2.95 -26.07 -5.56
N THR A 176 -1.64 -25.84 -5.65
CA THR A 176 -1.07 -24.54 -6.08
C THR A 176 -1.35 -24.26 -7.56
N LEU A 177 -2.21 -23.29 -7.83
CA LEU A 177 -2.44 -22.73 -9.17
C LEU A 177 -1.41 -21.65 -9.46
N PHE A 178 -0.43 -21.97 -10.27
CA PHE A 178 0.57 -21.02 -10.75
C PHE A 178 -0.02 -20.16 -11.87
N THR A 179 -0.20 -18.84 -11.64
CA THR A 179 -0.52 -17.90 -12.71
C THR A 179 0.81 -17.34 -13.24
N PRO A 180 1.26 -17.75 -14.45
CA PRO A 180 2.47 -17.16 -15.00
C PRO A 180 2.23 -15.67 -15.24
N PHE A 181 3.13 -14.84 -14.74
CA PHE A 181 3.26 -13.49 -15.27
C PHE A 181 3.61 -13.63 -16.76
N PRO A 182 3.00 -12.85 -17.66
CA PRO A 182 3.50 -12.76 -19.02
C PRO A 182 4.88 -12.12 -18.94
N SER A 183 5.93 -12.93 -18.91
CA SER A 183 7.27 -12.43 -18.66
C SER A 183 8.23 -12.98 -19.67
N GLU A 184 8.98 -12.09 -20.21
CA GLU A 184 10.26 -12.34 -20.86
C GLU A 184 11.41 -12.46 -19.83
N ALA A 185 11.16 -12.86 -18.61
CA ALA A 185 12.18 -13.05 -17.59
C ALA A 185 13.03 -14.29 -17.94
N ARG A 186 14.13 -14.05 -18.65
CA ARG A 186 15.03 -15.05 -19.24
C ARG A 186 16.34 -15.24 -18.48
N GLN A 187 16.42 -14.96 -17.17
CA GLN A 187 17.61 -15.32 -16.42
C GLN A 187 17.27 -16.19 -15.22
N PRO A 188 17.84 -17.41 -15.13
CA PRO A 188 17.76 -18.21 -13.93
C PRO A 188 18.65 -17.54 -12.87
N VAL A 189 18.05 -16.82 -11.93
CA VAL A 189 18.75 -16.41 -10.72
C VAL A 189 18.75 -17.64 -9.80
N ALA A 190 19.93 -18.12 -9.43
CA ALA A 190 20.07 -19.17 -8.43
C ALA A 190 19.41 -18.71 -7.14
N PHE A 191 18.42 -19.46 -6.68
CA PHE A 191 17.60 -19.11 -5.53
C PHE A 191 18.01 -19.92 -4.31
N HIS A 192 18.20 -19.25 -3.16
CA HIS A 192 18.42 -19.87 -1.86
C HIS A 192 17.09 -20.04 -1.12
N PRO A 193 16.84 -21.16 -0.40
CA PRO A 193 15.51 -21.62 -0.01
C PRO A 193 14.87 -20.92 1.19
N SER A 194 15.39 -19.82 1.72
CA SER A 194 14.79 -19.15 2.89
C SER A 194 14.09 -17.86 2.52
N LEU A 195 12.86 -17.94 1.99
CA LEU A 195 12.04 -16.74 1.81
C LEU A 195 11.28 -16.38 3.07
N GLN A 196 11.41 -15.14 3.48
CA GLN A 196 10.60 -14.56 4.55
C GLN A 196 9.20 -14.20 4.01
N LYS A 197 8.16 -14.63 4.73
CA LYS A 197 6.75 -14.31 4.44
C LYS A 197 6.32 -13.14 5.31
N LEU A 198 6.19 -11.95 4.74
CA LEU A 198 5.82 -10.74 5.47
C LEU A 198 4.53 -10.13 4.91
N ALA A 199 3.70 -9.63 5.82
CA ALA A 199 2.44 -8.99 5.46
C ALA A 199 2.68 -7.54 5.06
N PHE A 200 2.23 -7.15 3.87
CA PHE A 200 2.27 -5.76 3.43
C PHE A 200 1.33 -4.90 4.28
N SER A 201 1.80 -3.76 4.75
CA SER A 201 1.06 -2.89 5.67
C SER A 201 0.17 -1.85 4.97
N GLY A 202 0.23 -1.75 3.64
CA GLY A 202 -0.49 -0.70 2.91
C GLY A 202 0.16 0.69 2.99
N ILE A 203 1.42 0.75 3.45
CA ILE A 203 2.27 1.94 3.46
C ILE A 203 3.54 1.62 2.69
N HIS A 204 3.92 2.47 1.75
CA HIS A 204 5.12 2.28 0.95
C HIS A 204 5.64 3.60 0.39
N VAL A 205 6.91 3.62 0.03
CA VAL A 205 7.56 4.76 -0.64
C VAL A 205 8.05 4.29 -2.01
N ILE A 206 7.85 5.10 -3.03
CA ILE A 206 8.39 4.88 -4.37
C ILE A 206 9.28 6.05 -4.77
N TRP A 207 10.39 5.77 -5.43
CA TRP A 207 11.35 6.77 -5.89
C TRP A 207 11.15 7.10 -7.36
N PRO A 208 11.65 8.27 -7.82
CA PRO A 208 11.54 8.73 -9.21
C PRO A 208 12.05 7.75 -10.27
N SER A 209 12.99 6.88 -9.93
CA SER A 209 13.53 5.85 -10.82
C SER A 209 12.48 4.94 -11.45
N VAL A 210 11.37 4.69 -10.75
CA VAL A 210 10.29 3.81 -11.23
C VAL A 210 9.09 4.54 -11.79
N PHE A 211 9.01 5.87 -11.70
CA PHE A 211 7.86 6.62 -12.22
C PHE A 211 7.59 6.39 -13.72
N PRO A 212 8.61 6.36 -14.60
CA PRO A 212 8.38 6.09 -16.02
C PRO A 212 7.73 4.73 -16.30
N LEU A 213 7.98 3.72 -15.45
CA LEU A 213 7.47 2.36 -15.63
C LEU A 213 5.93 2.27 -15.50
N PHE A 214 5.32 3.23 -14.80
CA PHE A 214 3.86 3.28 -14.68
C PHE A 214 3.19 3.50 -16.04
N SER A 215 3.86 4.16 -17.00
CA SER A 215 3.34 4.33 -18.36
C SER A 215 3.20 3.01 -19.12
N GLU A 216 4.01 2.00 -18.78
CA GLU A 216 4.00 0.65 -19.38
C GLU A 216 2.93 -0.28 -18.78
N MET A 217 2.27 0.17 -17.72
CA MET A 217 1.19 -0.58 -17.08
C MET A 217 -0.17 -0.16 -17.67
N PRO A 218 -1.16 -1.06 -17.68
CA PRO A 218 -2.53 -0.71 -18.05
C PRO A 218 -3.07 0.41 -17.16
N ASP A 219 -4.24 0.97 -17.47
CA ASP A 219 -4.82 2.04 -16.65
C ASP A 219 -5.36 1.53 -15.32
N ARG A 220 -5.80 0.27 -15.28
CA ARG A 220 -6.32 -0.37 -14.06
C ARG A 220 -5.47 -1.57 -13.67
N PHE A 221 -4.82 -1.50 -12.51
CA PHE A 221 -4.02 -2.61 -11.95
C PHE A 221 -3.75 -2.42 -10.46
N GLY A 222 -3.47 -3.53 -9.76
CA GLY A 222 -3.02 -3.50 -8.37
C GLY A 222 -1.53 -3.18 -8.26
N ILE A 223 -1.11 -2.44 -7.24
CA ILE A 223 0.31 -2.07 -7.05
C ILE A 223 1.21 -3.30 -6.87
N ILE A 224 0.70 -4.39 -6.31
CA ILE A 224 1.47 -5.64 -6.18
C ILE A 224 1.84 -6.20 -7.56
N ASP A 225 0.99 -6.05 -8.57
CA ASP A 225 1.28 -6.49 -9.94
C ASP A 225 2.47 -5.71 -10.53
N PHE A 226 2.55 -4.42 -10.25
CA PHE A 226 3.69 -3.58 -10.61
C PHE A 226 4.98 -4.08 -9.95
N TYR A 227 4.94 -4.28 -8.63
CA TYR A 227 6.11 -4.74 -7.91
C TYR A 227 6.57 -6.11 -8.39
N LEU A 228 5.67 -7.05 -8.61
CA LEU A 228 6.03 -8.37 -9.12
C LEU A 228 6.56 -8.34 -10.56
N LYS A 229 6.07 -7.40 -11.39
CA LYS A 229 6.56 -7.25 -12.76
C LYS A 229 8.01 -6.79 -12.80
N TYR A 230 8.40 -5.89 -11.89
CA TYR A 230 9.68 -5.19 -11.98
C TYR A 230 10.70 -5.56 -10.88
N CYS A 231 10.36 -6.36 -9.86
CA CYS A 231 11.26 -6.68 -8.74
C CYS A 231 12.53 -7.46 -9.14
N HIS A 232 12.61 -7.97 -10.37
CA HIS A 232 13.81 -8.62 -10.89
C HIS A 232 14.82 -7.63 -11.51
N GLN A 233 14.42 -6.37 -11.72
CA GLN A 233 15.23 -5.32 -12.33
C GLN A 233 15.50 -4.14 -11.38
N PHE A 234 14.58 -3.92 -10.42
CA PHE A 234 14.58 -2.78 -9.51
C PHE A 234 14.64 -3.24 -8.06
N ALA A 235 15.26 -2.44 -7.21
CA ALA A 235 15.41 -2.72 -5.79
C ALA A 235 14.12 -2.38 -5.02
N PHE A 236 13.19 -3.32 -4.94
CA PHE A 236 12.01 -3.22 -4.09
C PHE A 236 12.28 -3.94 -2.78
N VAL A 237 12.42 -3.16 -1.70
CA VAL A 237 12.94 -3.63 -0.42
C VAL A 237 11.85 -3.61 0.64
N GLY A 238 11.75 -4.68 1.42
CA GLY A 238 10.89 -4.73 2.60
C GLY A 238 11.54 -3.98 3.77
N HIS A 239 10.75 -3.17 4.49
CA HIS A 239 11.15 -2.54 5.73
C HIS A 239 10.27 -3.04 6.86
N GLU A 240 10.87 -3.75 7.80
CA GLU A 240 10.19 -4.23 9.01
C GLU A 240 10.59 -3.34 10.19
N GLN A 241 9.60 -2.68 10.81
CA GLN A 241 9.81 -1.96 12.06
C GLN A 241 9.48 -2.91 13.22
N HIS A 242 10.43 -3.17 14.11
CA HIS A 242 10.28 -4.13 15.20
C HIS A 242 9.12 -3.84 16.16
N ASP A 243 8.90 -2.57 16.49
CA ASP A 243 7.86 -2.14 17.40
C ASP A 243 6.61 -1.62 16.70
N LEU A 244 6.38 -2.04 15.44
CA LEU A 244 5.26 -1.59 14.65
C LEU A 244 3.94 -2.10 15.25
N GLN A 245 3.15 -1.17 15.76
CA GLN A 245 1.74 -1.35 16.04
C GLN A 245 0.95 -0.85 14.84
N LEU A 246 0.15 -1.72 14.26
CA LEU A 246 -0.62 -1.42 13.05
C LEU A 246 -2.01 -2.03 13.16
N MET A 247 -3.03 -1.24 12.82
CA MET A 247 -4.41 -1.68 12.75
C MET A 247 -5.01 -1.34 11.37
N ASP A 248 -5.61 -2.36 10.74
CA ASP A 248 -6.44 -2.21 9.52
C ASP A 248 -7.91 -2.04 9.95
N VAL A 249 -8.44 -0.83 9.79
CA VAL A 249 -9.84 -0.49 10.10
C VAL A 249 -10.72 -0.84 8.89
N GLY A 250 -10.78 -2.12 8.59
CA GLY A 250 -11.46 -2.64 7.40
C GLY A 250 -12.80 -3.31 7.65
N LYS A 251 -13.24 -3.50 8.94
CA LYS A 251 -14.45 -4.22 9.33
C LYS A 251 -15.14 -3.53 10.49
N LEU A 252 -16.45 -3.78 10.64
CA LEU A 252 -17.22 -3.20 11.74
C LEU A 252 -16.74 -3.63 13.13
N ASP A 253 -16.34 -4.88 13.28
CA ASP A 253 -15.83 -5.43 14.54
C ASP A 253 -14.50 -4.78 14.98
N THR A 254 -13.73 -4.22 14.04
CA THR A 254 -12.46 -3.55 14.35
C THR A 254 -12.61 -2.08 14.72
N LEU A 255 -13.80 -1.46 14.62
CA LEU A 255 -13.97 -0.03 14.90
C LEU A 255 -13.78 0.30 16.39
N HIS A 256 -14.35 -0.51 17.28
CA HIS A 256 -14.20 -0.31 18.72
C HIS A 256 -12.74 -0.52 19.15
N ASP A 257 -12.09 -1.55 18.61
CA ASP A 257 -10.68 -1.82 18.87
C ASP A 257 -9.79 -0.68 18.33
N ALA A 258 -10.20 -0.04 17.22
CA ALA A 258 -9.49 1.08 16.64
C ALA A 258 -9.50 2.33 17.53
N GLU A 259 -10.59 2.59 18.24
CA GLU A 259 -10.66 3.67 19.24
C GLU A 259 -9.70 3.42 20.40
N GLN A 260 -9.68 2.18 20.93
CA GLN A 260 -8.74 1.80 21.98
C GLN A 260 -7.29 1.87 21.49
N PHE A 261 -7.05 1.45 20.25
CA PHE A 261 -5.74 1.51 19.61
C PHE A 261 -5.22 2.94 19.51
N LEU A 262 -6.04 3.89 19.06
CA LEU A 262 -5.67 5.33 19.00
C LEU A 262 -5.31 5.90 20.37
N ASN A 263 -6.07 5.55 21.40
CA ASN A 263 -5.80 5.99 22.77
C ASN A 263 -4.46 5.47 23.30
N ASN A 264 -4.01 4.30 22.84
CA ASN A 264 -2.73 3.71 23.22
C ASN A 264 -1.55 4.23 22.40
N LEU A 265 -1.80 4.94 21.27
CA LEU A 265 -0.76 5.58 20.45
C LEU A 265 -0.38 6.97 20.93
N GLN A 266 -1.20 7.61 21.79
CA GLN A 266 -0.96 8.91 22.40
C GLN A 266 -0.10 8.77 23.66
#